data_c3b71693439b406168164c799709f33e
#
_entry.id   c3b71693439b406168164c799709f33e
#
_cell.length_a   1.000
_cell.length_b   1.000
_cell.length_c   1.000
_cell.angle_alpha   90.00
_cell.angle_beta   90.00
_cell.angle_gamma   90.00
#
_symmetry.space_group_name_H-M   'P 1'
#
loop_
_entity.id
_entity.type
_entity.pdbx_description
1 polymer ?
#
loop_
_entity_poly.entity_id
_entity_poly.type
_entity_poly.pdbx_seq_one_letter_code
_entity_poly.pdbx_strand_id
1 'polypeptide(L)'
;MTFNIKTLGCKVNTYESEYIYSLFIKKGYVFSEKDADIYVVNTCTVTNQSDRKSRQVIHSIRREHPKSIIIVCGCYVQNCYHTNRLDEIDADIILGNKDKSKILDYLEDYLKNRNKITYFYDMNKIEFEDMEIEHAHNRTRAYIKIEDGCENFCTYCIIPYVRGCVRSKKHEKVIEEARILVNHGHKEIVLTGIHTGHYVDGDYDFADLLNDLSKIEGLIRIRISSIEINELNEKVLEVVKNND
;
A
#
# COMPACT_ATOMS: atom_id res chain seq x y z
N MET A 1 -4.45 -20.91 -11.77
CA MET A 1 -3.22 -20.81 -10.94
C MET A 1 -3.60 -20.31 -9.56
N THR A 2 -2.86 -20.77 -8.55
CA THR A 2 -3.01 -20.35 -7.17
C THR A 2 -2.03 -19.23 -6.83
N PHE A 3 -2.38 -18.37 -5.86
CA PHE A 3 -1.50 -17.30 -5.40
C PHE A 3 -1.49 -17.17 -3.88
N ASN A 4 -0.42 -16.60 -3.34
CA ASN A 4 -0.27 -16.22 -1.93
C ASN A 4 0.34 -14.82 -1.84
N ILE A 5 -0.01 -14.07 -0.79
CA ILE A 5 0.54 -12.75 -0.53
C ILE A 5 1.18 -12.70 0.84
N LYS A 6 2.45 -12.33 0.91
CA LYS A 6 3.18 -12.07 2.15
C LYS A 6 3.35 -10.57 2.32
N THR A 7 2.67 -10.01 3.28
CA THR A 7 2.72 -8.57 3.60
C THR A 7 3.65 -8.32 4.77
N LEU A 8 4.64 -7.47 4.55
CA LEU A 8 5.56 -6.99 5.59
C LEU A 8 5.40 -5.49 5.74
N GLY A 9 5.44 -4.98 6.97
CA GLY A 9 5.52 -3.54 7.23
C GLY A 9 4.26 -2.91 7.80
N CYS A 10 3.89 -1.76 7.25
CA CYS A 10 2.90 -0.84 7.81
C CYS A 10 1.48 -1.04 7.23
N LYS A 11 0.54 -0.20 7.68
CA LYS A 11 -0.86 -0.20 7.21
C LYS A 11 -0.97 0.13 5.72
N VAL A 12 -0.06 0.96 5.18
CA VAL A 12 0.01 1.26 3.74
C VAL A 12 0.30 -0.02 2.96
N ASN A 13 1.30 -0.81 3.38
CA ASN A 13 1.58 -2.10 2.74
C ASN A 13 0.40 -3.07 2.87
N THR A 14 -0.32 -3.03 3.98
CA THR A 14 -1.52 -3.85 4.16
C THR A 14 -2.60 -3.48 3.14
N TYR A 15 -2.91 -2.19 2.99
CA TYR A 15 -3.85 -1.70 1.99
C TYR A 15 -3.43 -2.10 0.57
N GLU A 16 -2.17 -1.87 0.22
CA GLU A 16 -1.64 -2.25 -1.10
C GLU A 16 -1.75 -3.75 -1.37
N SER A 17 -1.55 -4.59 -0.34
CA SER A 17 -1.68 -6.05 -0.46
C SER A 17 -3.14 -6.50 -0.58
N GLU A 18 -4.07 -5.84 0.10
CA GLU A 18 -5.52 -6.09 -0.06
C GLU A 18 -5.99 -5.72 -1.47
N TYR A 19 -5.48 -4.62 -2.02
CA TYR A 19 -5.73 -4.26 -3.40
C TYR A 19 -5.19 -5.30 -4.39
N ILE A 20 -3.93 -5.73 -4.23
CA ILE A 20 -3.34 -6.79 -5.06
C ILE A 20 -4.17 -8.08 -4.95
N TYR A 21 -4.59 -8.45 -3.74
CA TYR A 21 -5.45 -9.61 -3.53
C TYR A 21 -6.73 -9.50 -4.37
N SER A 22 -7.40 -8.35 -4.34
CA SER A 22 -8.63 -8.11 -5.10
C SER A 22 -8.41 -8.24 -6.61
N LEU A 23 -7.27 -7.75 -7.13
CA LEU A 23 -6.92 -7.89 -8.54
C LEU A 23 -6.78 -9.37 -8.96
N PHE A 24 -6.07 -10.16 -8.16
CA PHE A 24 -5.88 -11.59 -8.44
C PHE A 24 -7.20 -12.35 -8.40
N ILE A 25 -8.06 -12.09 -7.41
CA ILE A 25 -9.40 -12.72 -7.33
C ILE A 25 -10.28 -12.33 -8.53
N LYS A 26 -10.33 -11.04 -8.88
CA LYS A 26 -11.09 -10.55 -10.05
C LYS A 26 -10.62 -11.18 -11.36
N LYS A 27 -9.34 -11.51 -11.48
CA LYS A 27 -8.77 -12.19 -12.66
C LYS A 27 -8.98 -13.71 -12.65
N GLY A 28 -9.55 -14.27 -11.57
CA GLY A 28 -9.86 -15.70 -11.45
C GLY A 28 -8.72 -16.56 -10.88
N TYR A 29 -7.71 -15.96 -10.27
CA TYR A 29 -6.72 -16.70 -9.47
C TYR A 29 -7.33 -17.15 -8.14
N VAL A 30 -6.84 -18.26 -7.60
CA VAL A 30 -7.33 -18.82 -6.32
C VAL A 30 -6.31 -18.61 -5.22
N PHE A 31 -6.73 -18.02 -4.10
CA PHE A 31 -5.84 -17.85 -2.96
C PHE A 31 -5.52 -19.19 -2.28
N SER A 32 -4.25 -19.38 -1.92
CA SER A 32 -3.79 -20.57 -1.19
C SER A 32 -2.88 -20.18 -0.04
N GLU A 33 -3.17 -20.69 1.17
CA GLU A 33 -2.36 -20.40 2.35
C GLU A 33 -1.04 -21.20 2.40
N LYS A 34 -1.02 -22.37 1.80
CA LYS A 34 0.12 -23.30 1.88
C LYS A 34 1.00 -23.21 0.65
N ASP A 35 0.61 -23.92 -0.40
CA ASP A 35 1.38 -24.01 -1.63
C ASP A 35 0.70 -23.15 -2.71
N ALA A 36 1.45 -22.29 -3.36
CA ALA A 36 0.93 -21.42 -4.42
C ALA A 36 1.85 -21.43 -5.63
N ASP A 37 1.26 -21.31 -6.82
CA ASP A 37 1.99 -21.14 -8.07
C ASP A 37 2.69 -19.78 -8.14
N ILE A 38 2.13 -18.78 -7.44
CA ILE A 38 2.60 -17.39 -7.45
C ILE A 38 2.66 -16.89 -6.02
N TYR A 39 3.79 -16.33 -5.61
CA TYR A 39 3.97 -15.61 -4.36
C TYR A 39 4.21 -14.13 -4.62
N VAL A 40 3.39 -13.28 -4.01
CA VAL A 40 3.62 -11.82 -3.98
C VAL A 40 4.16 -11.46 -2.61
N VAL A 41 5.32 -10.80 -2.56
CA VAL A 41 5.93 -10.32 -1.31
C VAL A 41 5.95 -8.80 -1.33
N ASN A 42 5.07 -8.17 -0.56
CA ASN A 42 5.07 -6.72 -0.36
C ASN A 42 5.98 -6.38 0.82
N THR A 43 7.10 -5.76 0.55
CA THR A 43 8.26 -5.63 1.45
C THR A 43 8.33 -4.31 2.19
N CYS A 44 9.05 -4.29 3.31
CA CYS A 44 9.29 -3.13 4.16
C CYS A 44 10.78 -2.91 4.43
N THR A 45 11.18 -1.64 4.66
CA THR A 45 12.57 -1.23 4.92
C THR A 45 12.70 -0.19 6.04
N VAL A 46 11.65 0.08 6.82
CA VAL A 46 11.70 1.14 7.86
C VAL A 46 12.68 0.87 9.01
N THR A 47 13.15 -0.36 9.13
CA THR A 47 14.21 -0.75 10.08
C THR A 47 15.10 -1.81 9.47
N ASN A 48 16.35 -1.94 9.97
CA ASN A 48 17.25 -3.02 9.58
C ASN A 48 16.64 -4.42 9.81
N GLN A 49 15.81 -4.56 10.84
CA GLN A 49 15.09 -5.80 11.09
C GLN A 49 14.04 -6.09 10.01
N SER A 50 13.38 -5.06 9.50
CA SER A 50 12.42 -5.18 8.38
C SER A 50 13.12 -5.63 7.10
N ASP A 51 14.30 -5.11 6.80
CA ASP A 51 15.14 -5.54 5.68
C ASP A 51 15.52 -7.00 5.78
N ARG A 52 16.03 -7.38 6.96
CA ARG A 52 16.39 -8.78 7.25
C ARG A 52 15.20 -9.71 7.06
N LYS A 53 14.03 -9.34 7.58
CA LYS A 53 12.81 -10.12 7.45
C LYS A 53 12.34 -10.22 6.01
N SER A 54 12.42 -9.12 5.24
CA SER A 54 12.09 -9.10 3.81
C SER A 54 12.95 -10.11 3.04
N ARG A 55 14.28 -10.07 3.22
CA ARG A 55 15.19 -11.05 2.61
C ARG A 55 14.88 -12.48 3.02
N GLN A 56 14.70 -12.72 4.32
CA GLN A 56 14.41 -14.07 4.84
C GLN A 56 13.14 -14.66 4.21
N VAL A 57 12.08 -13.87 4.07
CA VAL A 57 10.81 -14.33 3.48
C VAL A 57 11.03 -14.69 2.01
N ILE A 58 11.70 -13.83 1.22
CA ILE A 58 11.97 -14.07 -0.19
C ILE A 58 12.77 -15.36 -0.37
N HIS A 59 13.89 -15.49 0.34
CA HIS A 59 14.75 -16.70 0.26
C HIS A 59 14.05 -17.96 0.78
N SER A 60 13.22 -17.86 1.81
CA SER A 60 12.45 -19.00 2.30
C SER A 60 11.48 -19.52 1.24
N ILE A 61 10.73 -18.59 0.60
CA ILE A 61 9.81 -18.96 -0.47
C ILE A 61 10.55 -19.62 -1.63
N ARG A 62 11.67 -19.06 -2.10
CA ARG A 62 12.44 -19.64 -3.20
C ARG A 62 12.96 -21.04 -2.84
N ARG A 63 13.45 -21.24 -1.63
CA ARG A 63 13.93 -22.54 -1.15
C ARG A 63 12.84 -23.59 -1.02
N GLU A 64 11.67 -23.19 -0.49
CA GLU A 64 10.55 -24.10 -0.20
C GLU A 64 9.71 -24.36 -1.46
N HIS A 65 9.60 -23.37 -2.34
CA HIS A 65 8.79 -23.40 -3.57
C HIS A 65 9.63 -22.99 -4.81
N PRO A 66 10.65 -23.79 -5.20
CA PRO A 66 11.61 -23.40 -6.23
C PRO A 66 11.01 -23.21 -7.63
N LYS A 67 9.81 -23.74 -7.87
CA LYS A 67 9.11 -23.64 -9.17
C LYS A 67 8.06 -22.53 -9.20
N SER A 68 7.75 -21.92 -8.06
CA SER A 68 6.75 -20.86 -7.98
C SER A 68 7.31 -19.55 -8.53
N ILE A 69 6.43 -18.76 -9.13
CA ILE A 69 6.75 -17.41 -9.57
C ILE A 69 6.77 -16.50 -8.35
N ILE A 70 7.85 -15.77 -8.16
CA ILE A 70 8.00 -14.82 -7.04
C ILE A 70 7.97 -13.40 -7.57
N ILE A 71 6.98 -12.64 -7.12
CA ILE A 71 6.84 -11.20 -7.38
C ILE A 71 7.18 -10.46 -6.10
N VAL A 72 8.15 -9.56 -6.15
CA VAL A 72 8.56 -8.76 -5.00
C VAL A 72 8.34 -7.28 -5.29
N CYS A 73 7.72 -6.57 -4.36
CA CYS A 73 7.49 -5.13 -4.46
C CYS A 73 7.66 -4.44 -3.10
N GLY A 74 7.63 -3.10 -3.09
CA GLY A 74 7.59 -2.32 -1.87
C GLY A 74 8.91 -1.67 -1.48
N CYS A 75 8.96 -1.15 -0.24
CA CYS A 75 10.03 -0.25 0.21
C CYS A 75 11.42 -0.88 0.25
N TYR A 76 11.55 -2.17 0.65
CA TYR A 76 12.85 -2.83 0.66
C TYR A 76 13.43 -2.96 -0.75
N VAL A 77 12.60 -3.33 -1.70
CA VAL A 77 13.02 -3.47 -3.11
C VAL A 77 13.44 -2.11 -3.69
N GLN A 78 12.67 -1.07 -3.41
CA GLN A 78 13.00 0.30 -3.81
C GLN A 78 14.33 0.76 -3.19
N ASN A 79 14.60 0.42 -1.93
CA ASN A 79 15.87 0.71 -1.28
C ASN A 79 17.04 -0.07 -1.91
N CYS A 80 16.84 -1.34 -2.23
CA CYS A 80 17.85 -2.14 -2.94
C CYS A 80 18.21 -1.55 -4.30
N TYR A 81 17.22 -1.01 -5.03
CA TYR A 81 17.47 -0.29 -6.28
C TYR A 81 18.37 0.94 -6.07
N HIS A 82 18.05 1.80 -5.10
CA HIS A 82 18.83 3.00 -4.81
C HIS A 82 20.24 2.71 -4.28
N THR A 83 20.43 1.55 -3.67
CA THR A 83 21.73 1.13 -3.10
C THR A 83 22.48 0.08 -3.93
N ASN A 84 22.04 -0.15 -5.18
CA ASN A 84 22.63 -1.12 -6.11
C ASN A 84 22.76 -2.55 -5.55
N ARG A 85 21.72 -3.02 -4.83
CA ARG A 85 21.66 -4.34 -4.19
C ARG A 85 20.55 -5.23 -4.73
N LEU A 86 20.13 -5.03 -5.97
CA LEU A 86 19.06 -5.83 -6.58
C LEU A 86 19.45 -7.30 -6.81
N ASP A 87 20.73 -7.60 -6.87
CA ASP A 87 21.30 -8.94 -6.94
C ASP A 87 21.04 -9.79 -5.68
N GLU A 88 20.77 -9.14 -4.55
CA GLU A 88 20.33 -9.82 -3.32
C GLU A 88 18.89 -10.37 -3.40
N ILE A 89 18.12 -10.00 -4.45
CA ILE A 89 16.70 -10.33 -4.57
C ILE A 89 16.50 -11.48 -5.55
N ASP A 90 16.24 -12.67 -5.02
CA ASP A 90 15.91 -13.86 -5.81
C ASP A 90 14.41 -13.92 -6.11
N ALA A 91 14.01 -13.16 -7.13
CA ALA A 91 12.62 -13.09 -7.60
C ALA A 91 12.55 -13.00 -9.12
N ASP A 92 11.41 -13.39 -9.67
CA ASP A 92 11.16 -13.40 -11.12
C ASP A 92 10.67 -12.03 -11.61
N ILE A 93 9.88 -11.35 -10.78
CA ILE A 93 9.36 -10.00 -11.05
C ILE A 93 9.69 -9.11 -9.86
N ILE A 94 10.38 -8.00 -10.13
CA ILE A 94 10.84 -7.04 -9.13
C ILE A 94 10.28 -5.67 -9.46
N LEU A 95 9.38 -5.16 -8.60
CA LEU A 95 8.72 -3.87 -8.77
C LEU A 95 9.06 -2.95 -7.59
N GLY A 96 9.27 -1.67 -7.86
CA GLY A 96 9.43 -0.66 -6.81
C GLY A 96 8.13 -0.38 -6.03
N ASN A 97 7.98 0.86 -5.59
CA ASN A 97 6.78 1.32 -4.88
C ASN A 97 5.68 1.88 -5.80
N LYS A 98 5.80 1.73 -7.10
CA LYS A 98 4.81 2.12 -8.11
C LYS A 98 4.37 0.91 -8.93
N ASP A 99 3.26 1.04 -9.64
CA ASP A 99 2.70 0.04 -10.56
C ASP A 99 2.25 -1.28 -9.90
N LYS A 100 1.92 -1.24 -8.61
CA LYS A 100 1.25 -2.38 -7.99
C LYS A 100 -0.13 -2.66 -8.62
N SER A 101 -0.76 -1.62 -9.17
CA SER A 101 -1.98 -1.71 -9.96
C SER A 101 -1.81 -2.48 -11.28
N LYS A 102 -0.59 -2.51 -11.83
CA LYS A 102 -0.23 -3.22 -13.06
C LYS A 102 0.44 -4.58 -12.81
N ILE A 103 0.41 -5.08 -11.59
CA ILE A 103 1.12 -6.32 -11.21
C ILE A 103 0.71 -7.52 -12.08
N LEU A 104 -0.55 -7.58 -12.51
CA LEU A 104 -1.04 -8.65 -13.39
C LEU A 104 -0.52 -8.51 -14.82
N ASP A 105 -0.31 -7.30 -15.33
CA ASP A 105 0.26 -7.08 -16.67
C ASP A 105 1.71 -7.59 -16.71
N TYR A 106 2.50 -7.29 -15.66
CA TYR A 106 3.86 -7.83 -15.52
C TYR A 106 3.89 -9.35 -15.36
N LEU A 107 2.91 -9.91 -14.64
CA LEU A 107 2.77 -11.36 -14.51
C LEU A 107 2.44 -12.01 -15.85
N GLU A 108 1.52 -11.44 -16.64
CA GLU A 108 1.17 -11.93 -17.97
C GLU A 108 2.36 -11.86 -18.93
N ASP A 109 3.13 -10.79 -18.89
CA ASP A 109 4.36 -10.67 -19.69
C ASP A 109 5.41 -11.74 -19.30
N TYR A 110 5.63 -11.91 -17.99
CA TYR A 110 6.53 -12.96 -17.49
C TYR A 110 6.07 -14.37 -17.90
N LEU A 111 4.77 -14.66 -17.84
CA LEU A 111 4.23 -15.96 -18.25
C LEU A 111 4.45 -16.26 -19.72
N LYS A 112 4.43 -15.24 -20.59
CA LYS A 112 4.68 -15.36 -22.04
C LYS A 112 6.17 -15.54 -22.34
N ASN A 113 7.01 -14.70 -21.76
CA ASN A 113 8.40 -14.53 -22.17
C ASN A 113 9.40 -15.26 -21.26
N ARG A 114 9.03 -15.57 -20.02
CA ARG A 114 9.87 -16.20 -18.98
C ARG A 114 11.18 -15.45 -18.68
N ASN A 115 11.25 -14.18 -19.03
CA ASN A 115 12.37 -13.31 -18.71
C ASN A 115 12.13 -12.58 -17.39
N LYS A 116 13.17 -12.47 -16.56
CA LYS A 116 13.11 -11.68 -15.32
C LYS A 116 12.70 -10.25 -15.64
N ILE A 117 11.70 -9.74 -14.90
CA ILE A 117 11.20 -8.38 -15.04
C ILE A 117 11.68 -7.54 -13.85
N THR A 118 12.22 -6.37 -14.14
CA THR A 118 12.66 -5.42 -13.13
C THR A 118 12.21 -4.03 -13.54
N TYR A 119 11.38 -3.37 -12.70
CA TYR A 119 10.81 -2.08 -13.04
C TYR A 119 10.80 -1.11 -11.86
N PHE A 120 11.35 0.09 -12.06
CA PHE A 120 11.45 1.16 -11.06
C PHE A 120 11.14 2.51 -11.66
N TYR A 121 10.66 3.41 -10.81
CA TYR A 121 10.41 4.82 -11.14
C TYR A 121 11.22 5.74 -10.23
N ASP A 122 11.46 6.95 -10.72
CA ASP A 122 11.85 8.07 -9.86
C ASP A 122 10.64 8.46 -9.01
N MET A 123 10.67 8.11 -7.73
CA MET A 123 9.55 8.29 -6.80
C MET A 123 9.16 9.75 -6.58
N ASN A 124 10.00 10.72 -6.97
CA ASN A 124 9.70 12.15 -6.88
C ASN A 124 8.93 12.69 -8.10
N LYS A 125 8.78 11.88 -9.15
CA LYS A 125 8.14 12.27 -10.42
C LYS A 125 6.86 11.48 -10.72
N ILE A 126 6.34 10.76 -9.76
CA ILE A 126 5.14 9.96 -9.94
C ILE A 126 3.91 10.64 -9.32
N GLU A 127 2.77 10.40 -9.92
CA GLU A 127 1.47 10.73 -9.33
C GLU A 127 1.03 9.67 -8.32
N PHE A 128 0.01 10.01 -7.52
CA PHE A 128 -0.62 9.04 -6.63
C PHE A 128 -1.11 7.83 -7.43
N GLU A 129 -0.80 6.64 -6.96
CA GLU A 129 -1.28 5.41 -7.60
C GLU A 129 -2.68 5.11 -7.09
N ASP A 130 -3.65 5.27 -7.98
CA ASP A 130 -5.05 5.05 -7.64
C ASP A 130 -5.32 3.55 -7.45
N MET A 131 -5.77 3.22 -6.26
CA MET A 131 -6.13 1.88 -5.83
C MET A 131 -7.45 1.98 -5.09
N GLU A 132 -8.40 1.11 -5.38
CA GLU A 132 -9.70 1.06 -4.72
C GLU A 132 -9.98 -0.35 -4.23
N ILE A 133 -10.37 -0.47 -2.97
CA ILE A 133 -10.73 -1.73 -2.34
C ILE A 133 -12.25 -1.75 -2.13
N GLU A 134 -12.91 -2.75 -2.67
CA GLU A 134 -14.36 -2.92 -2.50
C GLU A 134 -14.71 -3.63 -1.19
N HIS A 135 -13.82 -4.48 -0.71
CA HIS A 135 -14.02 -5.25 0.52
C HIS A 135 -12.69 -5.61 1.16
N ALA A 136 -12.54 -5.31 2.45
CA ALA A 136 -11.36 -5.72 3.22
C ALA A 136 -11.56 -7.14 3.74
N HIS A 137 -10.76 -8.08 3.24
CA HIS A 137 -10.87 -9.49 3.59
C HIS A 137 -10.46 -9.76 5.06
N ASN A 138 -11.30 -10.52 5.77
CA ASN A 138 -11.05 -11.01 7.14
C ASN A 138 -10.81 -9.89 8.18
N ARG A 139 -11.39 -8.68 7.99
CA ARG A 139 -11.24 -7.56 8.92
C ARG A 139 -12.56 -6.89 9.21
N THR A 140 -12.76 -6.47 10.45
CA THR A 140 -13.92 -5.69 10.88
C THR A 140 -13.81 -4.22 10.49
N ARG A 141 -12.57 -3.73 10.23
CA ARG A 141 -12.24 -2.38 9.81
C ARG A 141 -11.53 -2.40 8.47
N ALA A 142 -11.81 -1.42 7.62
CA ALA A 142 -11.13 -1.24 6.34
C ALA A 142 -10.05 -0.15 6.42
N TYR A 143 -9.01 -0.29 5.60
CA TYR A 143 -8.01 0.76 5.39
C TYR A 143 -8.31 1.49 4.10
N ILE A 144 -8.11 2.81 4.08
CA ILE A 144 -8.07 3.62 2.87
C ILE A 144 -6.75 4.37 2.85
N LYS A 145 -5.93 4.17 1.82
CA LYS A 145 -4.71 4.94 1.62
C LYS A 145 -5.05 6.28 0.99
N ILE A 146 -4.98 7.34 1.78
CA ILE A 146 -5.32 8.71 1.35
C ILE A 146 -4.10 9.50 0.89
N GLU A 147 -2.91 9.11 1.36
CA GLU A 147 -1.66 9.82 1.11
C GLU A 147 -0.50 8.83 1.00
N ASP A 148 0.57 9.21 0.28
CA ASP A 148 1.81 8.48 0.17
C ASP A 148 2.99 9.46 -0.01
N GLY A 149 4.17 9.08 0.50
CA GLY A 149 5.37 9.89 0.48
C GLY A 149 5.52 10.80 1.70
N CYS A 150 6.68 11.45 1.82
CA CYS A 150 6.96 12.39 2.92
C CYS A 150 8.18 13.24 2.57
N GLU A 151 8.14 14.53 2.88
CA GLU A 151 9.21 15.49 2.62
C GLU A 151 9.83 16.07 3.91
N ASN A 152 9.57 15.46 5.07
CA ASN A 152 10.12 15.94 6.35
C ASN A 152 11.61 15.62 6.53
N PHE A 153 12.17 14.64 5.79
CA PHE A 153 13.58 14.24 5.84
C PHE A 153 14.15 14.11 7.26
N CYS A 154 13.36 13.55 8.18
CA CYS A 154 13.84 13.25 9.54
C CYS A 154 15.13 12.41 9.48
N THR A 155 16.13 12.72 10.31
CA THR A 155 17.50 12.18 10.20
C THR A 155 17.62 10.65 10.21
N TYR A 156 16.63 9.96 10.76
CA TYR A 156 16.57 8.50 10.87
C TYR A 156 15.63 7.85 9.84
N CYS A 157 14.93 8.63 9.00
CA CYS A 157 13.81 8.13 8.21
C CYS A 157 14.21 7.85 6.76
N ILE A 158 13.95 6.63 6.31
CA ILE A 158 14.19 6.19 4.93
C ILE A 158 13.06 6.57 3.97
N ILE A 159 11.90 6.94 4.48
CA ILE A 159 10.67 7.10 3.70
C ILE A 159 10.79 8.08 2.53
N PRO A 160 11.35 9.30 2.68
CA PRO A 160 11.51 10.22 1.56
C PRO A 160 12.25 9.61 0.36
N TYR A 161 13.20 8.73 0.63
CA TYR A 161 14.02 8.09 -0.39
C TYR A 161 13.32 6.94 -1.12
N VAL A 162 12.45 6.20 -0.42
CA VAL A 162 11.80 5.01 -0.98
C VAL A 162 10.36 5.23 -1.41
N ARG A 163 9.70 6.29 -0.92
CA ARG A 163 8.33 6.65 -1.30
C ARG A 163 8.22 8.02 -1.99
N GLY A 164 9.27 8.85 -1.91
CA GLY A 164 9.34 10.15 -2.58
C GLY A 164 8.46 11.23 -1.96
N CYS A 165 8.14 12.25 -2.76
CA CYS A 165 7.34 13.41 -2.35
C CYS A 165 5.92 13.06 -1.93
N VAL A 166 5.33 13.93 -1.12
CA VAL A 166 3.92 13.84 -0.70
C VAL A 166 3.00 13.88 -1.92
N ARG A 167 2.03 13.00 -1.95
CA ARG A 167 0.95 12.95 -2.94
C ARG A 167 -0.30 12.34 -2.34
N SER A 168 -1.43 12.91 -2.70
CA SER A 168 -2.72 12.55 -2.11
C SER A 168 -3.62 11.84 -3.11
N LYS A 169 -4.48 10.96 -2.60
CA LYS A 169 -5.60 10.40 -3.34
C LYS A 169 -6.66 11.49 -3.57
N LYS A 170 -7.30 11.48 -4.72
CA LYS A 170 -8.38 12.42 -5.04
C LYS A 170 -9.49 12.35 -3.99
N HIS A 171 -9.97 13.53 -3.54
CA HIS A 171 -10.99 13.64 -2.50
C HIS A 171 -12.23 12.80 -2.82
N GLU A 172 -12.77 12.97 -4.02
CA GLU A 172 -13.94 12.23 -4.48
C GLU A 172 -13.73 10.72 -4.43
N LYS A 173 -12.52 10.26 -4.78
CA LYS A 173 -12.16 8.83 -4.76
C LYS A 173 -12.08 8.27 -3.36
N VAL A 174 -11.62 9.05 -2.38
CA VAL A 174 -11.62 8.63 -0.98
C VAL A 174 -13.05 8.47 -0.48
N ILE A 175 -13.93 9.43 -0.78
CA ILE A 175 -15.36 9.40 -0.37
C ILE A 175 -16.10 8.23 -1.05
N GLU A 176 -15.85 8.00 -2.34
CA GLU A 176 -16.45 6.89 -3.09
C GLU A 176 -16.04 5.54 -2.50
N GLU A 177 -14.74 5.31 -2.28
CA GLU A 177 -14.22 4.08 -1.67
C GLU A 177 -14.77 3.87 -0.26
N ALA A 178 -14.86 4.94 0.54
CA ALA A 178 -15.44 4.87 1.88
C ALA A 178 -16.91 4.41 1.85
N ARG A 179 -17.71 4.95 0.94
CA ARG A 179 -19.13 4.54 0.76
C ARG A 179 -19.24 3.08 0.33
N ILE A 180 -18.40 2.63 -0.60
CA ILE A 180 -18.37 1.23 -1.06
C ILE A 180 -18.06 0.31 0.13
N LEU A 181 -17.04 0.62 0.92
CA LEU A 181 -16.65 -0.18 2.09
C LEU A 181 -17.75 -0.22 3.15
N VAL A 182 -18.42 0.91 3.43
CA VAL A 182 -19.54 0.97 4.38
C VAL A 182 -20.72 0.14 3.87
N ASN A 183 -21.05 0.20 2.58
CA ASN A 183 -22.11 -0.61 1.97
C ASN A 183 -21.80 -2.12 2.03
N HIS A 184 -20.53 -2.50 2.05
CA HIS A 184 -20.09 -3.89 2.30
C HIS A 184 -20.00 -4.26 3.79
N GLY A 185 -20.50 -3.40 4.68
CA GLY A 185 -20.67 -3.70 6.11
C GLY A 185 -19.53 -3.24 7.01
N HIS A 186 -18.51 -2.56 6.49
CA HIS A 186 -17.45 -2.00 7.33
C HIS A 186 -17.98 -0.78 8.11
N LYS A 187 -17.81 -0.80 9.43
CA LYS A 187 -18.27 0.26 10.34
C LYS A 187 -17.15 1.18 10.81
N GLU A 188 -15.89 0.77 10.60
CA GLU A 188 -14.69 1.53 10.95
C GLU A 188 -13.80 1.65 9.73
N ILE A 189 -13.42 2.88 9.37
CA ILE A 189 -12.43 3.18 8.34
C ILE A 189 -11.18 3.76 9.00
N VAL A 190 -10.03 3.23 8.63
CA VAL A 190 -8.72 3.72 9.06
C VAL A 190 -8.09 4.47 7.90
N LEU A 191 -8.02 5.78 8.00
CA LEU A 191 -7.27 6.59 7.05
C LEU A 191 -5.79 6.30 7.23
N THR A 192 -5.15 5.81 6.19
CA THR A 192 -3.74 5.45 6.22
C THR A 192 -2.95 6.20 5.17
N GLY A 193 -1.73 6.49 5.52
CA GLY A 193 -0.74 7.18 4.70
C GLY A 193 0.59 7.10 5.42
N ILE A 194 1.58 7.77 4.89
CA ILE A 194 2.85 7.99 5.55
C ILE A 194 2.70 9.12 6.56
N HIS A 195 2.02 10.19 6.15
CA HIS A 195 1.82 11.41 6.91
C HIS A 195 0.43 12.00 6.61
N THR A 196 -0.61 11.43 7.19
CA THR A 196 -2.00 11.67 6.79
C THR A 196 -2.45 13.12 6.91
N GLY A 197 -1.85 13.90 7.81
CA GLY A 197 -2.14 15.33 7.95
C GLY A 197 -1.64 16.19 6.80
N HIS A 198 -0.76 15.67 5.95
CA HIS A 198 -0.33 16.34 4.70
C HIS A 198 -1.29 16.10 3.52
N TYR A 199 -2.44 15.46 3.77
CA TYR A 199 -3.43 15.27 2.72
C TYR A 199 -3.93 16.61 2.17
N VAL A 200 -3.86 16.75 0.84
CA VAL A 200 -4.40 17.89 0.12
C VAL A 200 -4.79 17.47 -1.30
N ASP A 201 -5.97 17.87 -1.76
CA ASP A 201 -6.42 17.68 -3.15
C ASP A 201 -7.13 18.96 -3.63
N GLY A 202 -6.41 19.80 -4.39
CA GLY A 202 -6.89 21.11 -4.78
C GLY A 202 -7.18 21.99 -3.57
N ASP A 203 -8.44 22.40 -3.40
CA ASP A 203 -8.89 23.24 -2.28
C ASP A 203 -9.27 22.42 -1.03
N TYR A 204 -9.31 21.08 -1.12
CA TYR A 204 -9.65 20.18 -0.01
C TYR A 204 -8.41 19.84 0.82
N ASP A 205 -8.47 20.10 2.11
CA ASP A 205 -7.47 19.69 3.09
C ASP A 205 -7.92 18.44 3.90
N PHE A 206 -7.09 18.04 4.86
CA PHE A 206 -7.38 16.90 5.71
C PHE A 206 -8.64 17.08 6.57
N ALA A 207 -8.92 18.31 7.03
CA ALA A 207 -10.10 18.60 7.82
C ALA A 207 -11.38 18.49 6.98
N ASP A 208 -11.35 18.98 5.73
CA ASP A 208 -12.46 18.83 4.79
C ASP A 208 -12.77 17.36 4.52
N LEU A 209 -11.72 16.56 4.33
CA LEU A 209 -11.86 15.11 4.15
C LEU A 209 -12.52 14.45 5.36
N LEU A 210 -12.08 14.77 6.58
CA LEU A 210 -12.68 14.23 7.81
C LEU A 210 -14.16 14.62 7.94
N ASN A 211 -14.46 15.89 7.68
CA ASN A 211 -15.83 16.41 7.74
C ASN A 211 -16.76 15.74 6.73
N ASP A 212 -16.30 15.45 5.52
CA ASP A 212 -17.12 14.80 4.51
C ASP A 212 -17.25 13.29 4.75
N LEU A 213 -16.23 12.64 5.25
CA LEU A 213 -16.30 11.24 5.69
C LEU A 213 -17.27 11.07 6.87
N SER A 214 -17.33 12.01 7.81
CA SER A 214 -18.22 11.93 8.98
C SER A 214 -19.71 11.94 8.60
N LYS A 215 -20.05 12.45 7.41
CA LYS A 215 -21.43 12.50 6.87
C LYS A 215 -21.87 11.20 6.20
N ILE A 216 -20.97 10.20 6.07
CA ILE A 216 -21.32 8.92 5.42
C ILE A 216 -22.21 8.10 6.36
N GLU A 217 -23.46 7.89 5.95
CA GLU A 217 -24.41 7.09 6.72
C GLU A 217 -23.91 5.65 6.88
N GLY A 218 -23.92 5.16 8.11
CA GLY A 218 -23.46 3.82 8.46
C GLY A 218 -21.98 3.72 8.81
N LEU A 219 -21.17 4.74 8.59
CA LEU A 219 -19.80 4.84 9.10
C LEU A 219 -19.86 5.26 10.58
N ILE A 220 -19.37 4.40 11.47
CA ILE A 220 -19.43 4.63 12.93
C ILE A 220 -18.13 5.25 13.44
N ARG A 221 -16.99 4.94 12.81
CA ARG A 221 -15.69 5.39 13.30
C ARG A 221 -14.74 5.68 12.17
N ILE A 222 -14.11 6.83 12.24
CA ILE A 222 -12.94 7.20 11.45
C ILE A 222 -11.72 7.14 12.37
N ARG A 223 -10.69 6.42 11.94
CA ARG A 223 -9.43 6.35 12.67
C ARG A 223 -8.31 6.97 11.85
N ILE A 224 -7.63 7.93 12.42
CA ILE A 224 -6.45 8.56 11.84
C ILE A 224 -5.22 7.73 12.23
N SER A 225 -4.33 7.40 11.31
CA SER A 225 -3.18 6.56 11.63
C SER A 225 -1.91 7.35 11.95
N SER A 226 -1.35 8.05 11.00
CA SER A 226 -0.05 8.74 11.14
C SER A 226 -0.27 10.24 10.99
N ILE A 227 -0.31 10.95 12.11
CA ILE A 227 -0.46 12.41 12.18
C ILE A 227 0.50 12.96 13.22
N GLU A 228 1.12 14.09 12.95
CA GLU A 228 1.96 14.81 13.91
C GLU A 228 1.18 15.95 14.58
N ILE A 229 1.66 16.39 15.73
CA ILE A 229 0.93 17.37 16.56
C ILE A 229 0.76 18.72 15.86
N ASN A 230 1.71 19.11 15.02
CA ASN A 230 1.68 20.36 14.24
C ASN A 230 0.63 20.35 13.11
N GLU A 231 0.10 19.19 12.78
CA GLU A 231 -0.96 19.01 11.77
C GLU A 231 -2.36 19.04 12.37
N LEU A 232 -2.45 18.94 13.69
CA LEU A 232 -3.70 19.12 14.43
C LEU A 232 -4.02 20.62 14.58
N ASN A 233 -4.29 21.26 13.44
CA ASN A 233 -4.70 22.66 13.42
C ASN A 233 -6.12 22.85 13.96
N GLU A 234 -6.54 24.09 14.18
CA GLU A 234 -7.86 24.42 14.74
C GLU A 234 -9.00 23.82 13.91
N LYS A 235 -8.89 23.83 12.57
CA LYS A 235 -9.91 23.27 11.67
C LYS A 235 -10.08 21.76 11.88
N VAL A 236 -8.99 21.01 12.00
CA VAL A 236 -9.04 19.56 12.30
C VAL A 236 -9.65 19.32 13.67
N LEU A 237 -9.23 20.11 14.68
CA LEU A 237 -9.75 19.97 16.05
C LEU A 237 -11.24 20.29 16.15
N GLU A 238 -11.74 21.29 15.41
CA GLU A 238 -13.17 21.61 15.33
C GLU A 238 -13.97 20.47 14.72
N VAL A 239 -13.49 19.88 13.62
CA VAL A 239 -14.16 18.72 13.00
C VAL A 239 -14.22 17.55 13.97
N VAL A 240 -13.11 17.23 14.65
CA VAL A 240 -13.08 16.13 15.63
C VAL A 240 -13.99 16.40 16.83
N LYS A 241 -14.06 17.65 17.30
CA LYS A 241 -14.89 18.04 18.43
C LYS A 241 -16.39 17.99 18.12
N ASN A 242 -16.77 18.29 16.89
CA ASN A 242 -18.17 18.37 16.45
C ASN A 242 -18.72 17.03 15.96
N ASN A 243 -17.90 15.99 15.90
CA ASN A 243 -18.30 14.63 15.51
C ASN A 243 -17.94 13.66 16.63
N ASP A 244 -18.95 13.12 17.31
CA ASP A 244 -18.83 12.16 18.41
C ASP A 244 -18.20 10.80 17.98
#